data_3dbe918517fe15623bbb79c223a0065d
#
_entry.id   3dbe918517fe15623bbb79c223a0065d
#
_cell.length_a   1.000
_cell.length_b   1.000
_cell.length_c   1.000
_cell.angle_alpha   90.00
_cell.angle_beta   90.00
_cell.angle_gamma   90.00
#
_symmetry.space_group_name_H-M   'P 1'
#
loop_
_entity.id
_entity.type
_entity.pdbx_description
1 polymer ?
#
loop_
_entity_poly.entity_id
_entity_poly.type
_entity_poly.pdbx_seq_one_letter_code
_entity_poly.pdbx_strand_id
1 'polypeptide(L)'
;MIPAYQSNTHDFTLYQGDCMQVIGQLPDNSLDAIFADPPYFLSNGGISVQSGKQVCVDKGDWDKGGTPEYIYQFNKQWLSLCRPKLKDNGTIWISGTHHNIFVVQRCLQELGYKILNVITWQKSDPPPNLSCRYFNFSTELVIWARKHEKKPHKFNYEAMKQLNGGSQMTDVWRIPAVGMWEKTCGKHPTQKALRLLYRVVLASTNEGDTILDPFAGSSTTGIAANLLGRNFIGIEQDKSFIELSKRRQELLDNPTEAQKLLKKMRETPEETMVLVNHARPKDYQLMLEKGLCYLRAGDSKGSLLVQKGFERLGYVLLHSNGKNPQLFKLTKKGFQIWTAENLQALGFSAENAPYYAVLRFDATKTIAYDQDIQLQQRAYTNVAKIRPLSDFVGVK
;
A
#
# COMPACT_ATOMS: atom_id res chain seq x y z
N MET A 1 -13.43 -33.53 -2.92
CA MET A 1 -14.29 -32.50 -2.25
C MET A 1 -15.20 -31.86 -3.26
N ILE A 2 -16.43 -31.52 -2.85
CA ILE A 2 -17.37 -30.75 -3.68
C ILE A 2 -17.20 -29.28 -3.30
N PRO A 3 -16.93 -28.38 -4.27
CA PRO A 3 -16.83 -26.96 -3.97
C PRO A 3 -18.20 -26.37 -3.61
N ALA A 4 -18.23 -25.40 -2.70
CA ALA A 4 -19.42 -24.63 -2.39
C ALA A 4 -19.78 -23.64 -3.52
N TYR A 5 -18.77 -23.19 -4.26
CA TYR A 5 -18.92 -22.38 -5.46
C TYR A 5 -17.76 -22.63 -6.43
N GLN A 6 -18.07 -22.71 -7.70
CA GLN A 6 -17.12 -22.73 -8.80
C GLN A 6 -17.65 -21.82 -9.91
N SER A 7 -16.80 -20.90 -10.38
CA SER A 7 -17.16 -20.02 -11.50
C SER A 7 -17.21 -20.80 -12.81
N ASN A 8 -18.13 -20.43 -13.68
CA ASN A 8 -18.24 -21.01 -15.03
C ASN A 8 -17.36 -20.29 -16.06
N THR A 9 -16.86 -19.10 -15.71
CA THR A 9 -16.16 -18.20 -16.64
C THR A 9 -14.69 -18.02 -16.28
N HIS A 10 -14.33 -18.31 -15.03
CA HIS A 10 -12.98 -18.14 -14.49
C HIS A 10 -12.58 -19.35 -13.65
N ASP A 11 -11.29 -19.62 -13.57
CA ASP A 11 -10.76 -20.63 -12.66
C ASP A 11 -10.76 -20.11 -11.21
N PHE A 12 -11.97 -20.13 -10.63
CA PHE A 12 -12.25 -19.72 -9.27
C PHE A 12 -13.05 -20.80 -8.56
N THR A 13 -12.44 -21.41 -7.56
CA THR A 13 -13.05 -22.47 -6.78
C THR A 13 -13.06 -22.08 -5.30
N LEU A 14 -14.21 -22.21 -4.64
CA LEU A 14 -14.37 -21.89 -3.23
C LEU A 14 -14.93 -23.08 -2.48
N TYR A 15 -14.21 -23.53 -1.45
CA TYR A 15 -14.64 -24.61 -0.57
C TYR A 15 -15.17 -24.03 0.74
N GLN A 16 -16.32 -24.54 1.20
CA GLN A 16 -16.80 -24.25 2.55
C GLN A 16 -16.29 -25.28 3.52
N GLY A 17 -15.60 -24.86 4.57
CA GLY A 17 -15.13 -25.76 5.62
C GLY A 17 -13.93 -25.24 6.40
N ASP A 18 -13.45 -26.10 7.28
CA ASP A 18 -12.22 -25.85 8.03
C ASP A 18 -11.00 -25.92 7.12
N CYS A 19 -10.14 -24.91 7.19
CA CYS A 19 -8.98 -24.80 6.31
C CYS A 19 -8.01 -25.99 6.43
N MET A 20 -7.84 -26.54 7.63
CA MET A 20 -6.92 -27.66 7.84
C MET A 20 -7.40 -28.94 7.15
N GLN A 21 -8.73 -29.19 7.20
CA GLN A 21 -9.33 -30.34 6.52
C GLN A 21 -9.26 -30.21 5.01
N VAL A 22 -9.55 -29.02 4.48
CA VAL A 22 -9.55 -28.79 3.03
C VAL A 22 -8.13 -28.79 2.47
N ILE A 23 -7.16 -28.10 3.10
CA ILE A 23 -5.75 -28.09 2.67
C ILE A 23 -5.20 -29.53 2.64
N GLY A 24 -5.53 -30.34 3.66
CA GLY A 24 -5.08 -31.73 3.73
C GLY A 24 -5.44 -32.57 2.49
N GLN A 25 -6.55 -32.25 1.83
CA GLN A 25 -7.04 -32.97 0.65
C GLN A 25 -6.56 -32.40 -0.70
N LEU A 26 -5.89 -31.23 -0.72
CA LEU A 26 -5.31 -30.69 -1.94
C LEU A 26 -4.10 -31.51 -2.37
N PRO A 27 -3.81 -31.60 -3.67
CA PRO A 27 -2.63 -32.29 -4.17
C PRO A 27 -1.34 -31.62 -3.69
N ASP A 28 -0.33 -32.41 -3.40
CA ASP A 28 1.01 -31.88 -3.12
C ASP A 28 1.62 -31.27 -4.38
N ASN A 29 2.48 -30.29 -4.18
CA ASN A 29 3.25 -29.64 -5.25
C ASN A 29 2.36 -29.05 -6.38
N SER A 30 1.17 -28.56 -6.04
CA SER A 30 0.16 -28.04 -6.99
C SER A 30 0.02 -26.51 -6.98
N LEU A 31 0.46 -25.84 -5.92
CA LEU A 31 0.25 -24.42 -5.73
C LEU A 31 1.51 -23.59 -6.07
N ASP A 32 1.34 -22.53 -6.84
CA ASP A 32 2.40 -21.57 -7.16
C ASP A 32 2.59 -20.54 -6.06
N ALA A 33 1.49 -20.10 -5.46
CA ALA A 33 1.53 -19.19 -4.34
C ALA A 33 0.39 -19.45 -3.34
N ILE A 34 0.60 -19.02 -2.10
CA ILE A 34 -0.43 -18.95 -1.06
C ILE A 34 -0.43 -17.53 -0.53
N PHE A 35 -1.62 -16.93 -0.42
CA PHE A 35 -1.83 -15.75 0.40
C PHE A 35 -2.74 -16.13 1.55
N ALA A 36 -2.40 -15.73 2.78
CA ALA A 36 -3.18 -16.04 3.96
C ALA A 36 -3.37 -14.79 4.84
N ASP A 37 -4.59 -14.60 5.29
CA ASP A 37 -4.96 -13.60 6.32
C ASP A 37 -5.59 -14.33 7.51
N PRO A 38 -4.78 -15.07 8.31
CA PRO A 38 -5.29 -15.90 9.38
C PRO A 38 -5.95 -15.07 10.49
N PRO A 39 -6.78 -15.68 11.37
CA PRO A 39 -7.31 -15.00 12.53
C PRO A 39 -6.22 -14.35 13.39
N TYR A 40 -6.48 -13.10 13.84
CA TYR A 40 -5.54 -12.36 14.68
C TYR A 40 -5.81 -12.56 16.17
N PHE A 41 -6.93 -13.21 16.52
CA PHE A 41 -7.38 -13.50 17.88
C PHE A 41 -7.54 -12.23 18.74
N LEU A 42 -8.09 -11.15 18.14
CA LEU A 42 -8.23 -9.84 18.75
C LEU A 42 -9.66 -9.50 19.21
N SER A 43 -10.64 -10.35 18.94
CA SER A 43 -12.04 -10.15 19.33
C SER A 43 -12.25 -10.41 20.81
N ASN A 44 -11.95 -9.41 21.64
CA ASN A 44 -12.06 -9.45 23.11
C ASN A 44 -12.98 -8.35 23.66
N GLY A 45 -13.92 -7.83 22.85
CA GLY A 45 -14.87 -6.80 23.26
C GLY A 45 -14.33 -5.37 23.29
N GLY A 46 -13.17 -5.10 22.70
CA GLY A 46 -12.60 -3.74 22.57
C GLY A 46 -13.44 -2.81 21.70
N ILE A 47 -13.19 -1.49 21.81
CA ILE A 47 -13.88 -0.44 21.06
C ILE A 47 -12.92 0.17 20.05
N SER A 48 -13.36 0.38 18.81
CA SER A 48 -12.64 1.09 17.75
C SER A 48 -13.52 2.18 17.16
N VAL A 49 -12.95 3.02 16.28
CA VAL A 49 -13.70 4.04 15.52
C VAL A 49 -13.69 3.72 14.04
N GLN A 50 -14.85 3.71 13.42
CA GLN A 50 -15.02 3.59 11.99
C GLN A 50 -15.88 4.74 11.48
N SER A 51 -15.33 5.55 10.57
CA SER A 51 -16.02 6.73 10.02
C SER A 51 -16.57 7.70 11.10
N GLY A 52 -15.79 7.94 12.17
CA GLY A 52 -16.17 8.85 13.26
C GLY A 52 -17.15 8.27 14.29
N LYS A 53 -17.57 7.00 14.15
CA LYS A 53 -18.47 6.33 15.10
C LYS A 53 -17.73 5.25 15.89
N GLN A 54 -18.03 5.15 17.19
CA GLN A 54 -17.57 4.02 17.99
C GLN A 54 -18.21 2.72 17.50
N VAL A 55 -17.39 1.70 17.27
CA VAL A 55 -17.83 0.35 16.89
C VAL A 55 -17.16 -0.68 17.80
N CYS A 56 -17.88 -1.73 18.15
CA CYS A 56 -17.30 -2.85 18.86
C CYS A 56 -16.33 -3.61 17.96
N VAL A 57 -15.18 -4.04 18.51
CA VAL A 57 -14.19 -4.85 17.81
C VAL A 57 -14.53 -6.33 18.00
N ASP A 58 -15.75 -6.73 17.68
CA ASP A 58 -16.12 -8.14 17.57
C ASP A 58 -16.18 -8.49 16.08
N LYS A 59 -15.25 -9.34 15.63
CA LYS A 59 -15.15 -9.77 14.23
C LYS A 59 -15.81 -11.12 13.99
N GLY A 60 -16.28 -11.75 15.05
CA GLY A 60 -16.91 -13.06 15.06
C GLY A 60 -16.19 -14.09 15.93
N ASP A 61 -16.84 -15.24 16.14
CA ASP A 61 -16.33 -16.30 17.03
C ASP A 61 -14.98 -16.86 16.59
N TRP A 62 -14.67 -16.79 15.31
CA TRP A 62 -13.41 -17.24 14.71
C TRP A 62 -12.18 -16.40 15.12
N ASP A 63 -12.38 -15.16 15.60
CA ASP A 63 -11.30 -14.25 16.02
C ASP A 63 -11.26 -14.06 17.54
N LYS A 64 -12.03 -14.85 18.32
CA LYS A 64 -12.01 -14.80 19.78
C LYS A 64 -10.70 -15.33 20.35
N GLY A 65 -10.17 -14.62 21.34
CA GLY A 65 -8.85 -14.83 21.89
C GLY A 65 -8.57 -16.26 22.34
N GLY A 66 -7.37 -16.74 22.02
CA GLY A 66 -6.79 -17.98 22.53
C GLY A 66 -5.61 -17.71 23.46
N THR A 67 -5.16 -18.73 24.16
CA THR A 67 -3.87 -18.67 24.88
C THR A 67 -2.72 -18.52 23.85
N PRO A 68 -1.57 -17.96 24.24
CA PRO A 68 -0.39 -17.89 23.35
C PRO A 68 -0.01 -19.24 22.73
N GLU A 69 -0.16 -20.30 23.51
CA GLU A 69 0.09 -21.67 23.04
C GLU A 69 -0.92 -22.11 21.97
N TYR A 70 -2.21 -21.84 22.17
CA TYR A 70 -3.25 -22.11 21.16
C TYR A 70 -2.96 -21.39 19.86
N ILE A 71 -2.63 -20.09 19.91
CA ILE A 71 -2.30 -19.28 18.73
C ILE A 71 -1.08 -19.86 18.00
N TYR A 72 -0.07 -20.29 18.74
CA TYR A 72 1.10 -20.93 18.18
C TYR A 72 0.76 -22.26 17.50
N GLN A 73 0.05 -23.16 18.17
CA GLN A 73 -0.31 -24.47 17.62
C GLN A 73 -1.21 -24.34 16.40
N PHE A 74 -2.20 -23.44 16.43
CA PHE A 74 -3.04 -23.15 15.28
C PHE A 74 -2.22 -22.73 14.06
N ASN A 75 -1.34 -21.74 14.23
CA ASN A 75 -0.50 -21.27 13.11
C ASN A 75 0.47 -22.34 12.63
N LYS A 76 1.08 -23.08 13.51
CA LYS A 76 1.99 -24.17 13.14
C LYS A 76 1.29 -25.26 12.34
N GLN A 77 0.06 -25.62 12.71
CA GLN A 77 -0.71 -26.70 12.08
C GLN A 77 -1.07 -26.35 10.62
N TRP A 78 -1.74 -25.22 10.37
CA TRP A 78 -2.13 -24.87 8.99
C TRP A 78 -0.92 -24.60 8.10
N LEU A 79 0.15 -23.99 8.63
CA LEU A 79 1.39 -23.77 7.89
C LEU A 79 2.09 -25.08 7.51
N SER A 80 2.07 -26.09 8.40
CA SER A 80 2.64 -27.41 8.13
C SER A 80 1.90 -28.12 6.98
N LEU A 81 0.57 -27.95 6.91
CA LEU A 81 -0.25 -28.49 5.83
C LEU A 81 -0.04 -27.75 4.49
N CYS A 82 0.17 -26.44 4.52
CA CYS A 82 0.43 -25.64 3.33
C CYS A 82 1.76 -25.97 2.64
N ARG A 83 2.80 -26.29 3.42
CA ARG A 83 4.15 -26.46 2.88
C ARG A 83 4.29 -27.51 1.79
N PRO A 84 3.77 -28.76 1.93
CA PRO A 84 3.83 -29.75 0.88
C PRO A 84 3.03 -29.36 -0.37
N LYS A 85 1.96 -28.55 -0.24
CA LYS A 85 1.11 -28.13 -1.35
C LYS A 85 1.80 -27.13 -2.28
N LEU A 86 2.74 -26.32 -1.77
CA LEU A 86 3.53 -25.43 -2.60
C LEU A 86 4.44 -26.20 -3.56
N LYS A 87 4.54 -25.74 -4.80
CA LYS A 87 5.59 -26.12 -5.74
C LYS A 87 6.97 -25.76 -5.18
N ASP A 88 8.04 -26.35 -5.71
CA ASP A 88 9.39 -26.11 -5.22
C ASP A 88 9.84 -24.65 -5.31
N ASN A 89 9.36 -23.92 -6.34
CA ASN A 89 9.59 -22.49 -6.53
C ASN A 89 8.46 -21.61 -5.98
N GLY A 90 7.47 -22.22 -5.30
CA GLY A 90 6.31 -21.53 -4.76
C GLY A 90 6.63 -20.70 -3.52
N THR A 91 5.79 -19.71 -3.26
CA THR A 91 5.93 -18.79 -2.14
C THR A 91 4.63 -18.66 -1.33
N ILE A 92 4.77 -18.22 -0.09
CA ILE A 92 3.65 -17.92 0.80
C ILE A 92 3.75 -16.48 1.31
N TRP A 93 2.62 -15.81 1.34
CA TRP A 93 2.44 -14.46 1.84
C TRP A 93 1.43 -14.48 2.99
N ILE A 94 1.78 -13.93 4.14
CA ILE A 94 0.93 -13.99 5.32
C ILE A 94 0.77 -12.60 5.91
N SER A 95 -0.45 -12.11 5.92
CA SER A 95 -0.83 -10.83 6.52
C SER A 95 -0.96 -10.97 8.04
N GLY A 96 -0.62 -9.91 8.76
CA GLY A 96 -0.77 -9.88 10.21
C GLY A 96 -0.48 -8.51 10.81
N THR A 97 -0.73 -8.43 12.10
CA THR A 97 -0.36 -7.29 12.94
C THR A 97 0.68 -7.70 13.97
N HIS A 98 1.17 -6.77 14.77
CA HIS A 98 2.12 -7.08 15.84
C HIS A 98 1.60 -8.13 16.85
N HIS A 99 0.29 -8.40 16.90
CA HIS A 99 -0.29 -9.39 17.81
C HIS A 99 -0.04 -10.85 17.40
N ASN A 100 0.06 -11.14 16.10
CA ASN A 100 0.18 -12.52 15.60
C ASN A 100 1.41 -12.76 14.72
N ILE A 101 1.94 -11.73 14.05
CA ILE A 101 2.95 -11.89 12.99
C ILE A 101 4.26 -12.53 13.47
N PHE A 102 4.68 -12.25 14.69
CA PHE A 102 5.90 -12.83 15.27
C PHE A 102 5.76 -14.32 15.59
N VAL A 103 4.57 -14.75 15.98
CA VAL A 103 4.25 -16.17 16.17
C VAL A 103 4.26 -16.89 14.82
N VAL A 104 3.65 -16.29 13.80
CA VAL A 104 3.68 -16.81 12.42
C VAL A 104 5.11 -16.93 11.91
N GLN A 105 5.94 -15.91 12.13
CA GLN A 105 7.35 -15.93 11.75
C GLN A 105 8.11 -17.10 12.39
N ARG A 106 7.92 -17.32 13.69
CA ARG A 106 8.51 -18.44 14.41
C ARG A 106 8.09 -19.78 13.80
N CYS A 107 6.79 -19.97 13.56
CA CYS A 107 6.26 -21.19 12.94
C CYS A 107 6.86 -21.45 11.55
N LEU A 108 7.00 -20.42 10.71
CA LEU A 108 7.61 -20.53 9.39
C LEU A 108 9.06 -21.01 9.49
N GLN A 109 9.85 -20.45 10.41
CA GLN A 109 11.25 -20.83 10.61
C GLN A 109 11.37 -22.28 11.11
N GLU A 110 10.57 -22.68 12.09
CA GLU A 110 10.55 -24.04 12.62
C GLU A 110 10.13 -25.10 11.56
N LEU A 111 9.22 -24.72 10.64
CA LEU A 111 8.78 -25.56 9.54
C LEU A 111 9.74 -25.55 8.33
N GLY A 112 10.86 -24.85 8.40
CA GLY A 112 11.87 -24.81 7.36
C GLY A 112 11.51 -23.98 6.12
N TYR A 113 10.62 -22.99 6.26
CA TYR A 113 10.45 -21.96 5.25
C TYR A 113 11.60 -20.96 5.32
N LYS A 114 11.98 -20.38 4.17
CA LYS A 114 12.94 -19.26 4.12
C LYS A 114 12.19 -17.95 4.01
N ILE A 115 12.23 -17.12 5.04
CA ILE A 115 11.68 -15.76 5.01
C ILE A 115 12.52 -14.92 4.05
N LEU A 116 11.85 -14.22 3.14
CA LEU A 116 12.44 -13.34 2.12
C LEU A 116 12.36 -11.88 2.56
N ASN A 117 11.15 -11.43 2.93
CA ASN A 117 10.89 -10.08 3.44
C ASN A 117 9.81 -10.09 4.52
N VAL A 118 9.86 -9.07 5.37
CA VAL A 118 8.73 -8.63 6.19
C VAL A 118 8.33 -7.26 5.64
N ILE A 119 7.23 -7.23 4.90
CA ILE A 119 6.75 -6.04 4.23
C ILE A 119 5.88 -5.24 5.18
N THR A 120 6.12 -3.95 5.27
CA THR A 120 5.29 -2.99 5.99
C THR A 120 4.27 -2.39 5.04
N TRP A 121 3.00 -2.81 5.15
CA TRP A 121 1.90 -2.15 4.46
C TRP A 121 1.44 -0.94 5.26
N GLN A 122 1.79 0.26 4.77
CA GLN A 122 1.41 1.54 5.35
C GLN A 122 0.08 2.03 4.74
N LYS A 123 -0.92 2.23 5.59
CA LYS A 123 -2.23 2.79 5.20
C LYS A 123 -2.15 4.31 5.14
N SER A 124 -2.71 4.93 4.10
CA SER A 124 -2.69 6.40 3.93
C SER A 124 -3.51 7.13 5.00
N ASP A 125 -4.64 6.54 5.39
CA ASP A 125 -5.62 7.15 6.30
C ASP A 125 -5.97 6.16 7.42
N PRO A 126 -5.07 5.98 8.42
CA PRO A 126 -5.34 5.12 9.56
C PRO A 126 -6.39 5.75 10.47
N PRO A 127 -7.23 4.93 11.16
CA PRO A 127 -8.17 5.44 12.15
C PRO A 127 -7.42 6.11 13.30
N PRO A 128 -7.98 7.17 13.91
CA PRO A 128 -7.35 7.84 15.04
C PRO A 128 -7.29 6.94 16.28
N ASN A 129 -6.26 7.12 17.10
CA ASN A 129 -6.19 6.51 18.42
C ASN A 129 -6.99 7.32 19.42
N LEU A 130 -8.11 6.78 19.90
CA LEU A 130 -9.01 7.45 20.85
C LEU A 130 -8.40 7.68 22.21
N SER A 131 -7.50 6.81 22.67
CA SER A 131 -6.88 6.93 23.99
C SER A 131 -5.84 8.04 24.06
N CYS A 132 -5.28 8.46 22.92
CA CYS A 132 -4.17 9.43 22.79
C CYS A 132 -2.93 9.09 23.64
N ARG A 133 -2.73 7.80 23.96
CA ARG A 133 -1.64 7.34 24.85
C ARG A 133 -0.51 6.60 24.12
N TYR A 134 -0.67 6.33 22.82
CA TYR A 134 0.31 5.67 21.96
C TYR A 134 0.13 6.13 20.51
N PHE A 135 1.07 5.81 19.67
CA PHE A 135 1.01 6.17 18.24
C PHE A 135 -0.14 5.45 17.52
N ASN A 136 -0.71 6.10 16.51
CA ASN A 136 -1.71 5.47 15.64
C ASN A 136 -1.12 4.26 14.92
N PHE A 137 -1.85 3.14 14.93
CA PHE A 137 -1.49 1.98 14.12
C PHE A 137 -1.83 2.25 12.65
N SER A 138 -0.83 2.66 11.90
CA SER A 138 -0.96 2.96 10.47
C SER A 138 -0.48 1.82 9.57
N THR A 139 0.03 0.74 10.14
CA THR A 139 0.66 -0.34 9.39
C THR A 139 0.06 -1.71 9.72
N GLU A 140 0.08 -2.58 8.72
CA GLU A 140 0.02 -4.04 8.86
C GLU A 140 1.29 -4.63 8.27
N LEU A 141 1.63 -5.85 8.68
CA LEU A 141 2.82 -6.55 8.23
C LEU A 141 2.43 -7.70 7.29
N VAL A 142 3.24 -7.95 6.27
CA VAL A 142 3.06 -9.11 5.39
C VAL A 142 4.39 -9.85 5.30
N ILE A 143 4.45 -11.07 5.85
CA ILE A 143 5.61 -11.93 5.70
C ILE A 143 5.57 -12.58 4.33
N TRP A 144 6.66 -12.49 3.59
CA TRP A 144 6.89 -13.23 2.36
C TRP A 144 7.96 -14.28 2.58
N ALA A 145 7.62 -15.53 2.29
CA ALA A 145 8.52 -16.67 2.48
C ALA A 145 8.44 -17.65 1.31
N ARG A 146 9.51 -18.45 1.12
CA ARG A 146 9.56 -19.52 0.14
C ARG A 146 9.69 -20.89 0.80
N LYS A 147 9.30 -21.93 0.07
CA LYS A 147 9.29 -23.33 0.56
C LYS A 147 10.68 -23.84 0.97
N HIS A 148 11.72 -23.55 0.20
CA HIS A 148 13.07 -24.11 0.40
C HIS A 148 14.11 -23.03 0.68
N GLU A 149 15.08 -23.34 1.50
CA GLU A 149 16.15 -22.41 1.84
C GLU A 149 17.06 -22.06 0.66
N LYS A 150 17.38 -23.05 -0.19
CA LYS A 150 18.37 -22.89 -1.27
C LYS A 150 17.79 -22.87 -2.68
N LYS A 151 16.56 -23.37 -2.90
CA LYS A 151 15.93 -23.36 -4.22
C LYS A 151 15.42 -21.97 -4.58
N PRO A 152 15.64 -21.48 -5.80
CA PRO A 152 15.10 -20.18 -6.22
C PRO A 152 13.56 -20.22 -6.23
N HIS A 153 12.95 -19.09 -5.89
CA HIS A 153 11.51 -18.88 -5.94
C HIS A 153 11.16 -18.02 -7.15
N LYS A 154 9.88 -18.01 -7.51
CA LYS A 154 9.35 -17.13 -8.55
C LYS A 154 9.26 -15.69 -8.00
N PHE A 155 9.87 -14.75 -8.71
CA PHE A 155 9.78 -13.32 -8.42
C PHE A 155 9.87 -12.51 -9.71
N ASN A 156 8.83 -11.73 -10.00
CA ASN A 156 8.70 -10.91 -11.19
C ASN A 156 9.38 -9.54 -10.97
N TYR A 157 10.70 -9.55 -10.84
CA TYR A 157 11.51 -8.36 -10.50
C TYR A 157 11.26 -7.18 -11.43
N GLU A 158 11.27 -7.38 -12.76
CA GLU A 158 11.08 -6.30 -13.73
C GLU A 158 9.66 -5.71 -13.68
N ALA A 159 8.64 -6.56 -13.46
CA ALA A 159 7.27 -6.07 -13.26
C ALA A 159 7.15 -5.20 -12.01
N MET A 160 7.80 -5.61 -10.89
CA MET A 160 7.83 -4.83 -9.66
C MET A 160 8.60 -3.51 -9.83
N LYS A 161 9.70 -3.52 -10.57
CA LYS A 161 10.47 -2.33 -10.90
C LYS A 161 9.67 -1.36 -11.77
N GLN A 162 8.96 -1.85 -12.78
CA GLN A 162 8.06 -1.02 -13.61
C GLN A 162 6.93 -0.42 -12.79
N LEU A 163 6.29 -1.22 -11.91
CA LEU A 163 5.24 -0.75 -11.01
C LEU A 163 5.75 0.35 -10.06
N ASN A 164 7.03 0.34 -9.73
CA ASN A 164 7.70 1.36 -8.89
C ASN A 164 8.40 2.45 -9.71
N GLY A 165 7.90 2.77 -10.90
CA GLY A 165 8.42 3.87 -11.73
C GLY A 165 9.86 3.67 -12.22
N GLY A 166 10.27 2.42 -12.48
CA GLY A 166 11.59 2.06 -13.01
C GLY A 166 12.68 1.87 -11.95
N SER A 167 12.37 2.06 -10.66
CA SER A 167 13.27 1.84 -9.54
C SER A 167 12.95 0.55 -8.81
N GLN A 168 13.95 -0.08 -8.18
CA GLN A 168 13.73 -1.26 -7.35
C GLN A 168 12.72 -0.96 -6.24
N MET A 169 11.72 -1.83 -6.08
CA MET A 169 10.71 -1.70 -5.05
C MET A 169 11.28 -2.08 -3.67
N THR A 170 10.89 -1.32 -2.65
CA THR A 170 11.28 -1.58 -1.26
C THR A 170 10.20 -2.38 -0.52
N ASP A 171 10.48 -2.73 0.73
CA ASP A 171 9.59 -3.48 1.62
C ASP A 171 8.59 -2.60 2.41
N VAL A 172 8.56 -1.31 2.14
CA VAL A 172 7.52 -0.40 2.66
C VAL A 172 6.54 -0.06 1.54
N TRP A 173 5.32 -0.58 1.66
CA TRP A 173 4.26 -0.41 0.67
C TRP A 173 3.19 0.56 1.16
N ARG A 174 3.10 1.72 0.54
CA ARG A 174 2.06 2.70 0.82
C ARG A 174 0.85 2.41 -0.05
N ILE A 175 -0.13 1.71 0.51
CA ILE A 175 -1.36 1.33 -0.18
C ILE A 175 -2.54 1.77 0.68
N PRO A 176 -3.53 2.49 0.14
CA PRO A 176 -4.72 2.87 0.89
C PRO A 176 -5.44 1.66 1.49
N ALA A 177 -6.15 1.87 2.58
CA ALA A 177 -7.09 0.89 3.10
C ALA A 177 -8.22 0.62 2.09
N VAL A 178 -9.02 -0.42 2.35
CA VAL A 178 -10.13 -0.83 1.48
C VAL A 178 -11.08 0.32 1.19
N GLY A 179 -11.22 0.67 -0.07
CA GLY A 179 -12.10 1.74 -0.53
C GLY A 179 -13.59 1.33 -0.56
N MET A 180 -14.49 2.32 -0.56
CA MET A 180 -15.93 2.07 -0.69
C MET A 180 -16.29 1.33 -1.99
N TRP A 181 -15.54 1.58 -3.06
CA TRP A 181 -15.70 0.93 -4.37
C TRP A 181 -15.42 -0.59 -4.34
N GLU A 182 -14.72 -1.08 -3.33
CA GLU A 182 -14.45 -2.51 -3.13
C GLU A 182 -15.55 -3.21 -2.31
N LYS A 183 -16.51 -2.46 -1.78
CA LYS A 183 -17.57 -2.93 -0.88
C LYS A 183 -18.96 -2.92 -1.51
N THR A 184 -19.06 -2.81 -2.82
CA THR A 184 -20.33 -2.70 -3.57
C THR A 184 -21.22 -3.93 -3.42
N CYS A 185 -20.64 -5.13 -3.29
CA CYS A 185 -21.38 -6.38 -3.10
C CYS A 185 -21.67 -6.71 -1.63
N GLY A 186 -21.15 -5.93 -0.69
CA GLY A 186 -21.27 -6.17 0.74
C GLY A 186 -19.98 -5.84 1.50
N LYS A 187 -19.97 -6.08 2.80
CA LYS A 187 -18.84 -5.75 3.68
C LYS A 187 -18.33 -7.01 4.37
N HIS A 188 -17.02 -7.17 4.40
CA HIS A 188 -16.32 -8.10 5.28
C HIS A 188 -15.52 -7.29 6.31
N PRO A 189 -15.52 -7.67 7.61
CA PRO A 189 -14.89 -6.86 8.67
C PRO A 189 -13.40 -6.59 8.43
N THR A 190 -12.69 -7.59 7.93
CA THR A 190 -11.23 -7.55 7.73
C THR A 190 -10.85 -7.64 6.25
N GLN A 191 -11.73 -7.22 5.31
CA GLN A 191 -11.42 -7.25 3.89
C GLN A 191 -10.06 -6.61 3.62
N LYS A 192 -9.21 -7.27 2.85
CA LYS A 192 -7.93 -6.71 2.39
C LYS A 192 -8.11 -5.85 1.13
N ALA A 193 -7.26 -4.85 0.99
CA ALA A 193 -7.29 -3.96 -0.17
C ALA A 193 -6.91 -4.72 -1.46
N LEU A 194 -7.70 -4.55 -2.52
CA LEU A 194 -7.44 -5.20 -3.80
C LEU A 194 -6.07 -4.83 -4.39
N ARG A 195 -5.62 -3.59 -4.17
CA ARG A 195 -4.28 -3.14 -4.60
C ARG A 195 -3.14 -3.87 -3.90
N LEU A 196 -3.31 -4.27 -2.65
CA LEU A 196 -2.33 -5.09 -1.94
C LEU A 196 -2.19 -6.46 -2.60
N LEU A 197 -3.34 -7.12 -2.84
CA LEU A 197 -3.38 -8.44 -3.46
C LEU A 197 -2.91 -8.41 -4.93
N TYR A 198 -3.21 -7.33 -5.66
CA TYR A 198 -2.65 -7.11 -6.99
C TYR A 198 -1.11 -7.19 -6.98
N ARG A 199 -0.47 -6.48 -6.04
CA ARG A 199 0.99 -6.47 -5.92
C ARG A 199 1.53 -7.84 -5.53
N VAL A 200 0.92 -8.50 -4.55
CA VAL A 200 1.30 -9.86 -4.12
C VAL A 200 1.22 -10.86 -5.25
N VAL A 201 0.09 -10.90 -5.96
CA VAL A 201 -0.14 -11.82 -7.09
C VAL A 201 0.85 -11.54 -8.21
N LEU A 202 1.01 -10.28 -8.62
CA LEU A 202 1.91 -9.91 -9.69
C LEU A 202 3.39 -10.19 -9.35
N ALA A 203 3.79 -10.02 -8.09
CA ALA A 203 5.16 -10.25 -7.65
C ALA A 203 5.60 -11.70 -7.76
N SER A 204 4.72 -12.66 -7.46
CA SER A 204 5.12 -14.05 -7.20
C SER A 204 4.45 -15.10 -8.10
N THR A 205 3.63 -14.67 -9.08
CA THR A 205 2.92 -15.58 -9.99
C THR A 205 2.90 -15.10 -11.44
N ASN A 206 2.69 -16.02 -12.38
CA ASN A 206 2.43 -15.76 -13.78
C ASN A 206 0.98 -16.14 -14.17
N GLU A 207 0.54 -15.76 -15.36
CA GLU A 207 -0.76 -16.20 -15.90
C GLU A 207 -0.83 -17.75 -15.89
N GLY A 208 -2.01 -18.27 -15.53
CA GLY A 208 -2.25 -19.70 -15.38
C GLY A 208 -1.73 -20.34 -14.08
N ASP A 209 -0.96 -19.62 -13.26
CA ASP A 209 -0.52 -20.11 -11.94
C ASP A 209 -1.69 -20.22 -10.96
N THR A 210 -1.62 -21.16 -10.03
CA THR A 210 -2.66 -21.44 -9.03
C THR A 210 -2.31 -20.84 -7.67
N ILE A 211 -3.24 -20.06 -7.11
CA ILE A 211 -3.11 -19.40 -5.82
C ILE A 211 -4.15 -19.97 -4.85
N LEU A 212 -3.71 -20.32 -3.65
CA LEU A 212 -4.57 -20.69 -2.52
C LEU A 212 -4.72 -19.52 -1.54
N ASP A 213 -5.94 -19.31 -1.06
CA ASP A 213 -6.21 -18.51 0.14
C ASP A 213 -6.98 -19.37 1.15
N PRO A 214 -6.31 -19.87 2.22
CA PRO A 214 -6.95 -20.74 3.21
C PRO A 214 -7.90 -20.00 4.17
N PHE A 215 -7.95 -18.66 4.11
CA PHE A 215 -8.81 -17.79 4.91
C PHE A 215 -9.47 -16.76 4.01
N ALA A 216 -10.22 -17.24 3.00
CA ALA A 216 -10.62 -16.44 1.85
C ALA A 216 -11.51 -15.22 2.20
N GLY A 217 -12.31 -15.30 3.25
CA GLY A 217 -13.20 -14.21 3.66
C GLY A 217 -14.09 -13.76 2.50
N SER A 218 -13.88 -12.54 2.05
CA SER A 218 -14.56 -11.98 0.86
C SER A 218 -13.84 -12.26 -0.47
N SER A 219 -12.87 -13.17 -0.48
CA SER A 219 -12.06 -13.62 -1.62
C SER A 219 -11.38 -12.53 -2.43
N THR A 220 -10.87 -11.49 -1.77
CA THR A 220 -10.14 -10.42 -2.47
C THR A 220 -8.92 -10.97 -3.21
N THR A 221 -8.25 -12.00 -2.67
CA THR A 221 -7.16 -12.72 -3.33
C THR A 221 -7.62 -13.34 -4.65
N GLY A 222 -8.77 -14.00 -4.66
CA GLY A 222 -9.35 -14.63 -5.85
C GLY A 222 -9.72 -13.61 -6.92
N ILE A 223 -10.33 -12.49 -6.52
CA ILE A 223 -10.65 -11.39 -7.44
C ILE A 223 -9.35 -10.85 -8.09
N ALA A 224 -8.31 -10.61 -7.31
CA ALA A 224 -7.01 -10.16 -7.84
C ALA A 224 -6.39 -11.22 -8.78
N ALA A 225 -6.45 -12.49 -8.40
CA ALA A 225 -5.93 -13.60 -9.19
C ALA A 225 -6.62 -13.68 -10.56
N ASN A 226 -7.94 -13.74 -10.60
CA ASN A 226 -8.68 -13.87 -11.87
C ASN A 226 -8.56 -12.63 -12.75
N LEU A 227 -8.58 -11.41 -12.17
CA LEU A 227 -8.33 -10.18 -12.94
C LEU A 227 -6.95 -10.16 -13.62
N LEU A 228 -6.01 -10.94 -13.12
CA LEU A 228 -4.66 -11.09 -13.66
C LEU A 228 -4.47 -12.41 -14.45
N GLY A 229 -5.51 -13.21 -14.67
CA GLY A 229 -5.46 -14.48 -15.40
C GLY A 229 -4.81 -15.64 -14.61
N ARG A 230 -4.90 -15.62 -13.29
CA ARG A 230 -4.45 -16.71 -12.39
C ARG A 230 -5.65 -17.53 -11.92
N ASN A 231 -5.38 -18.79 -11.58
CA ASN A 231 -6.35 -19.71 -11.00
C ASN A 231 -6.41 -19.49 -9.48
N PHE A 232 -7.60 -19.66 -8.91
CA PHE A 232 -7.82 -19.42 -7.48
C PHE A 232 -8.53 -20.58 -6.80
N ILE A 233 -8.02 -20.93 -5.63
CA ILE A 233 -8.65 -21.84 -4.67
C ILE A 233 -8.81 -21.07 -3.36
N GLY A 234 -10.04 -20.94 -2.87
CA GLY A 234 -10.34 -20.31 -1.58
C GLY A 234 -10.99 -21.27 -0.61
N ILE A 235 -10.74 -21.08 0.68
CA ILE A 235 -11.40 -21.82 1.76
C ILE A 235 -12.01 -20.80 2.72
N GLU A 236 -13.31 -21.00 3.04
CA GLU A 236 -14.05 -20.13 3.95
C GLU A 236 -15.05 -20.96 4.76
N GLN A 237 -15.18 -20.67 6.06
CA GLN A 237 -16.11 -21.39 6.93
C GLN A 237 -17.51 -20.77 6.90
N ASP A 238 -17.58 -19.43 6.87
CA ASP A 238 -18.82 -18.69 6.98
C ASP A 238 -19.58 -18.65 5.65
N LYS A 239 -20.78 -19.23 5.64
CA LYS A 239 -21.65 -19.25 4.46
C LYS A 239 -21.98 -17.85 3.93
N SER A 240 -22.09 -16.86 4.79
CA SER A 240 -22.39 -15.49 4.37
C SER A 240 -21.23 -14.87 3.57
N PHE A 241 -19.98 -15.21 3.92
CA PHE A 241 -18.81 -14.79 3.17
C PHE A 241 -18.60 -15.60 1.88
N ILE A 242 -19.03 -16.85 1.83
CA ILE A 242 -19.14 -17.61 0.57
C ILE A 242 -20.07 -16.88 -0.40
N GLU A 243 -21.26 -16.49 0.03
CA GLU A 243 -22.22 -15.76 -0.81
C GLU A 243 -21.71 -14.35 -1.20
N LEU A 244 -20.99 -13.68 -0.31
CA LEU A 244 -20.33 -12.41 -0.64
C LEU A 244 -19.26 -12.61 -1.72
N SER A 245 -18.42 -13.62 -1.59
CA SER A 245 -17.35 -13.96 -2.52
C SER A 245 -17.90 -14.30 -3.90
N LYS A 246 -18.99 -15.09 -3.96
CA LYS A 246 -19.71 -15.41 -5.19
C LYS A 246 -20.17 -14.13 -5.90
N ARG A 247 -20.91 -13.24 -5.22
CA ARG A 247 -21.35 -11.97 -5.82
C ARG A 247 -20.21 -11.10 -6.33
N ARG A 248 -19.08 -11.07 -5.63
CA ARG A 248 -17.89 -10.34 -6.07
C ARG A 248 -17.24 -10.97 -7.29
N GLN A 249 -17.20 -12.29 -7.37
CA GLN A 249 -16.68 -13.02 -8.53
C GLN A 249 -17.56 -12.83 -9.77
N GLU A 250 -18.86 -12.91 -9.61
CA GLU A 250 -19.84 -12.70 -10.70
C GLU A 250 -19.76 -11.30 -11.33
N LEU A 251 -19.23 -10.29 -10.62
CA LEU A 251 -18.95 -8.98 -11.23
C LEU A 251 -17.90 -9.07 -12.35
N LEU A 252 -16.99 -10.05 -12.31
CA LEU A 252 -15.97 -10.22 -13.34
C LEU A 252 -16.54 -10.78 -14.65
N ASP A 253 -17.73 -11.38 -14.62
CA ASP A 253 -18.43 -11.86 -15.81
C ASP A 253 -18.88 -10.70 -16.71
N ASN A 254 -18.94 -9.48 -16.14
CA ASN A 254 -19.17 -8.26 -16.90
C ASN A 254 -17.83 -7.60 -17.28
N PRO A 255 -17.43 -7.60 -18.57
CA PRO A 255 -16.15 -7.04 -19.02
C PRO A 255 -15.94 -5.57 -18.63
N THR A 256 -17.02 -4.77 -18.60
CA THR A 256 -16.94 -3.35 -18.21
C THR A 256 -16.59 -3.20 -16.74
N GLU A 257 -17.20 -4.01 -15.87
CA GLU A 257 -16.89 -3.99 -14.42
C GLU A 257 -15.49 -4.55 -14.17
N ALA A 258 -15.08 -5.63 -14.82
CA ALA A 258 -13.73 -6.17 -14.75
C ALA A 258 -12.67 -5.12 -15.17
N GLN A 259 -12.89 -4.39 -16.27
CA GLN A 259 -12.01 -3.32 -16.71
C GLN A 259 -11.93 -2.15 -15.69
N LYS A 260 -13.08 -1.78 -15.10
CA LYS A 260 -13.09 -0.74 -14.04
C LYS A 260 -12.29 -1.18 -12.83
N LEU A 261 -12.44 -2.45 -12.40
CA LEU A 261 -11.66 -3.00 -11.28
C LEU A 261 -10.17 -3.05 -11.62
N LEU A 262 -9.79 -3.52 -12.81
CA LEU A 262 -8.40 -3.53 -13.28
C LEU A 262 -7.79 -2.12 -13.28
N LYS A 263 -8.51 -1.12 -13.79
CA LYS A 263 -8.04 0.27 -13.77
C LYS A 263 -7.81 0.80 -12.36
N LYS A 264 -8.71 0.48 -11.42
CA LYS A 264 -8.59 0.90 -10.02
C LYS A 264 -7.55 0.11 -9.24
N MET A 265 -7.33 -1.16 -9.62
CA MET A 265 -6.33 -2.03 -9.01
C MET A 265 -4.93 -1.66 -9.44
N ARG A 266 -4.73 -1.23 -10.70
CA ARG A 266 -3.45 -0.67 -11.15
C ARG A 266 -3.11 0.50 -10.26
N GLU A 267 -1.97 0.40 -9.62
CA GLU A 267 -1.43 1.50 -8.84
C GLU A 267 -1.13 2.64 -9.80
N THR A 268 -1.73 3.79 -9.54
CA THR A 268 -1.06 5.02 -9.95
C THR A 268 0.23 5.07 -9.14
N PRO A 269 1.40 5.26 -9.76
CA PRO A 269 2.62 5.56 -9.02
C PRO A 269 2.27 6.59 -7.95
N GLU A 270 2.84 6.47 -6.73
CA GLU A 270 2.58 7.45 -5.68
C GLU A 270 2.67 8.83 -6.28
N GLU A 271 1.56 9.56 -6.24
CA GLU A 271 1.43 10.81 -6.96
C GLU A 271 2.55 11.75 -6.52
N THR A 272 3.42 12.04 -7.45
CA THR A 272 4.54 12.95 -7.20
C THR A 272 3.99 14.33 -6.90
N MET A 273 4.47 14.95 -5.84
CA MET A 273 3.98 16.23 -5.37
C MET A 273 4.82 17.37 -5.91
N VAL A 274 4.18 18.50 -6.12
CA VAL A 274 4.77 19.77 -6.54
C VAL A 274 4.72 20.74 -5.36
N LEU A 275 5.87 21.31 -5.01
CA LEU A 275 5.94 22.44 -4.10
C LEU A 275 5.62 23.73 -4.88
N VAL A 276 4.52 24.38 -4.57
CA VAL A 276 4.21 25.71 -5.09
C VAL A 276 4.89 26.74 -4.20
N ASN A 277 6.00 27.29 -4.65
CA ASN A 277 6.81 28.24 -3.90
C ASN A 277 6.67 29.66 -4.47
N HIS A 278 6.14 30.58 -3.66
CA HIS A 278 6.13 31.99 -3.98
C HIS A 278 7.42 32.65 -3.49
N ALA A 279 8.31 32.98 -4.42
CA ALA A 279 9.57 33.62 -4.15
C ALA A 279 9.39 35.15 -4.00
N ARG A 280 10.13 35.77 -3.11
CA ARG A 280 10.26 37.23 -3.07
C ARG A 280 10.92 37.71 -4.37
N PRO A 281 10.55 38.88 -4.94
CA PRO A 281 11.13 39.35 -6.20
C PRO A 281 12.67 39.39 -6.22
N LYS A 282 13.28 39.75 -5.10
CA LYS A 282 14.76 39.75 -4.95
C LYS A 282 15.37 38.35 -5.04
N ASP A 283 14.71 37.37 -4.41
CA ASP A 283 15.21 35.99 -4.31
C ASP A 283 14.90 35.16 -5.58
N TYR A 284 13.86 35.53 -6.34
CA TYR A 284 13.40 34.74 -7.49
C TYR A 284 14.50 34.52 -8.54
N GLN A 285 15.19 35.62 -8.95
CA GLN A 285 16.25 35.53 -9.93
C GLN A 285 17.44 34.72 -9.39
N LEU A 286 17.80 34.94 -8.15
CA LEU A 286 18.87 34.23 -7.49
C LEU A 286 18.56 32.74 -7.30
N MET A 287 17.29 32.37 -7.05
CA MET A 287 16.85 30.97 -7.03
C MET A 287 17.07 30.29 -8.38
N LEU A 288 16.74 30.95 -9.48
CA LEU A 288 17.01 30.43 -10.82
C LEU A 288 18.50 30.29 -11.10
N GLU A 289 19.31 31.29 -10.77
CA GLU A 289 20.77 31.27 -10.98
C GLU A 289 21.45 30.17 -10.18
N LYS A 290 21.02 29.95 -8.93
CA LYS A 290 21.61 28.94 -8.05
C LYS A 290 20.97 27.55 -8.18
N GLY A 291 19.87 27.40 -8.91
CA GLY A 291 19.13 26.16 -9.05
C GLY A 291 18.60 25.63 -7.72
N LEU A 292 18.13 26.51 -6.83
CA LEU A 292 17.60 26.15 -5.55
C LEU A 292 16.41 27.02 -5.14
N CYS A 293 15.49 26.44 -4.38
CA CYS A 293 14.48 27.19 -3.63
C CYS A 293 14.52 26.82 -2.16
N TYR A 294 14.00 27.67 -1.32
CA TYR A 294 13.99 27.45 0.12
C TYR A 294 12.67 27.90 0.76
N LEU A 295 12.33 27.27 1.88
CA LEU A 295 11.23 27.64 2.74
C LEU A 295 11.55 27.30 4.18
N ARG A 296 10.83 27.88 5.15
CA ARG A 296 11.10 27.65 6.57
C ARG A 296 11.05 26.16 6.89
N ALA A 297 12.04 25.65 7.61
CA ALA A 297 12.03 24.35 8.24
C ALA A 297 11.56 24.53 9.69
N GLY A 298 10.55 23.76 10.10
CA GLY A 298 10.03 23.84 11.46
C GLY A 298 8.59 23.36 11.53
N ASP A 299 7.97 23.58 12.67
CA ASP A 299 6.61 23.16 13.00
C ASP A 299 5.55 24.29 12.87
N SER A 300 5.99 25.51 12.54
CA SER A 300 5.08 26.64 12.36
C SER A 300 4.23 26.50 11.10
N LYS A 301 3.05 27.12 11.12
CA LYS A 301 2.14 27.16 9.97
C LYS A 301 2.87 27.73 8.73
N GLY A 302 2.92 26.93 7.66
CA GLY A 302 3.62 27.30 6.42
C GLY A 302 5.03 26.74 6.28
N SER A 303 5.56 26.06 7.28
CA SER A 303 6.81 25.32 7.18
C SER A 303 6.64 24.05 6.37
N LEU A 304 7.72 23.57 5.71
CA LEU A 304 7.65 22.38 4.85
C LEU A 304 7.24 21.12 5.63
N LEU A 305 7.82 20.89 6.80
CA LEU A 305 7.66 19.65 7.56
C LEU A 305 6.25 19.41 8.09
N VAL A 306 5.41 20.44 8.19
CA VAL A 306 4.00 20.32 8.62
C VAL A 306 3.03 20.16 7.45
N GLN A 307 3.52 20.12 6.21
CA GLN A 307 2.67 19.96 5.04
C GLN A 307 2.54 18.49 4.65
N LYS A 308 1.30 18.03 4.45
CA LYS A 308 1.03 16.68 3.96
C LYS A 308 1.64 16.49 2.57
N GLY A 309 2.41 15.42 2.38
CA GLY A 309 3.00 15.04 1.08
C GLY A 309 4.39 15.61 0.81
N PHE A 310 5.03 16.30 1.78
CA PHE A 310 6.37 16.85 1.59
C PHE A 310 7.43 15.78 1.27
N GLU A 311 7.24 14.57 1.77
CA GLU A 311 8.12 13.42 1.53
C GLU A 311 8.07 12.90 0.09
N ARG A 312 7.03 13.28 -0.67
CA ARG A 312 6.79 12.89 -2.06
C ARG A 312 7.11 13.99 -3.08
N LEU A 313 7.79 15.05 -2.63
CA LEU A 313 8.18 16.15 -3.51
C LEU A 313 9.13 15.66 -4.60
N GLY A 314 8.76 15.91 -5.84
CA GLY A 314 9.58 15.66 -7.03
C GLY A 314 9.73 16.89 -7.92
N TYR A 315 8.91 17.91 -7.68
CA TYR A 315 8.88 19.13 -8.48
C TYR A 315 8.70 20.36 -7.62
N VAL A 316 9.11 21.51 -8.18
CA VAL A 316 8.83 22.83 -7.64
C VAL A 316 8.25 23.72 -8.73
N LEU A 317 7.11 24.37 -8.44
CA LEU A 317 6.59 25.49 -9.22
C LEU A 317 7.06 26.77 -8.54
N LEU A 318 7.98 27.46 -9.16
CA LEU A 318 8.54 28.72 -8.68
C LEU A 318 7.80 29.89 -9.34
N HIS A 319 7.23 30.76 -8.54
CA HIS A 319 6.56 31.97 -9.02
C HIS A 319 6.88 33.19 -8.15
N SER A 320 6.71 34.38 -8.70
CA SER A 320 6.89 35.67 -8.03
C SER A 320 5.98 36.73 -8.68
N ASN A 321 5.71 37.81 -7.97
CA ASN A 321 4.88 38.88 -8.50
C ASN A 321 5.48 39.44 -9.81
N GLY A 322 4.64 39.53 -10.85
CA GLY A 322 5.05 40.04 -12.17
C GLY A 322 5.96 39.09 -12.97
N LYS A 323 6.10 37.84 -12.55
CA LYS A 323 6.87 36.79 -13.27
C LYS A 323 5.98 35.62 -13.60
N ASN A 324 6.17 35.05 -14.80
CA ASN A 324 5.48 33.82 -15.17
C ASN A 324 5.97 32.67 -14.28
N PRO A 325 5.05 31.86 -13.71
CA PRO A 325 5.42 30.68 -12.97
C PRO A 325 6.20 29.69 -13.82
N GLN A 326 7.17 29.00 -13.23
CA GLN A 326 7.99 28.01 -13.91
C GLN A 326 8.05 26.71 -13.11
N LEU A 327 7.79 25.58 -13.76
CA LEU A 327 7.81 24.25 -13.15
C LEU A 327 9.16 23.57 -13.44
N PHE A 328 9.81 23.09 -12.39
CA PHE A 328 11.09 22.41 -12.43
C PHE A 328 11.04 21.06 -11.75
N LYS A 329 11.76 20.08 -12.28
CA LYS A 329 12.01 18.80 -11.61
C LYS A 329 13.13 18.95 -10.58
N LEU A 330 12.95 18.39 -9.39
CA LEU A 330 14.02 18.35 -8.39
C LEU A 330 15.15 17.43 -8.84
N THR A 331 16.39 17.87 -8.67
CA THR A 331 17.59 17.11 -9.06
C THR A 331 17.89 15.98 -8.06
N LYS A 332 17.41 16.10 -6.83
CA LYS A 332 17.52 15.07 -5.77
C LYS A 332 16.18 14.96 -5.05
N LYS A 333 15.79 13.74 -4.72
CA LYS A 333 14.66 13.50 -3.80
C LYS A 333 15.02 14.03 -2.40
N GLY A 334 14.06 14.70 -1.75
CA GLY A 334 14.24 15.26 -0.43
C GLY A 334 14.78 16.68 -0.44
N PHE A 335 15.16 17.14 0.74
CA PHE A 335 15.65 18.49 1.00
C PHE A 335 16.86 18.47 1.94
N GLN A 336 17.58 19.57 1.98
CA GLN A 336 18.67 19.81 2.94
C GLN A 336 18.21 20.86 3.96
N ILE A 337 18.66 20.75 5.20
CA ILE A 337 18.44 21.79 6.20
C ILE A 337 19.65 22.72 6.22
N TRP A 338 19.40 24.01 6.00
CA TRP A 338 20.40 25.07 6.04
C TRP A 338 20.03 26.11 7.10
N THR A 339 21.04 26.77 7.66
CA THR A 339 20.83 27.94 8.53
C THR A 339 20.48 29.18 7.70
N ALA A 340 19.92 30.19 8.35
CA ALA A 340 19.70 31.49 7.72
C ALA A 340 21.02 32.08 7.18
N GLU A 341 22.11 31.96 7.94
CA GLU A 341 23.45 32.44 7.58
C GLU A 341 23.96 31.80 6.27
N ASN A 342 23.75 30.48 6.09
CA ASN A 342 24.13 29.80 4.84
C ASN A 342 23.42 30.38 3.61
N LEU A 343 22.13 30.72 3.74
CA LEU A 343 21.35 31.32 2.67
C LEU A 343 21.74 32.81 2.45
N GLN A 344 21.94 33.58 3.52
CA GLN A 344 22.36 34.97 3.48
C GLN A 344 23.74 35.11 2.84
N ALA A 345 24.68 34.19 3.11
CA ALA A 345 25.97 34.15 2.45
C ALA A 345 25.91 33.98 0.92
N LEU A 346 24.80 33.42 0.42
CA LEU A 346 24.51 33.32 -1.00
C LEU A 346 23.70 34.51 -1.56
N GLY A 347 23.36 35.49 -0.72
CA GLY A 347 22.60 36.69 -1.06
C GLY A 347 21.07 36.60 -0.90
N PHE A 348 20.55 35.49 -0.33
CA PHE A 348 19.12 35.33 -0.12
C PHE A 348 18.59 36.11 1.11
N SER A 349 17.32 36.51 1.04
CA SER A 349 16.64 37.24 2.11
C SER A 349 16.06 36.30 3.19
N ALA A 350 16.89 35.47 3.81
CA ALA A 350 16.49 34.48 4.82
C ALA A 350 16.56 35.08 6.23
N GLU A 351 15.51 35.78 6.69
CA GLU A 351 15.54 36.53 7.95
C GLU A 351 14.56 36.02 9.03
N ASN A 352 13.60 35.17 8.67
CA ASN A 352 12.43 34.92 9.51
C ASN A 352 12.39 33.53 10.18
N ALA A 353 13.46 32.77 10.11
CA ALA A 353 13.62 31.48 10.78
C ALA A 353 15.09 31.13 10.92
N PRO A 354 15.50 30.38 11.95
CA PRO A 354 16.88 29.94 12.11
C PRO A 354 17.28 28.86 11.09
N TYR A 355 16.32 28.05 10.63
CA TYR A 355 16.54 26.94 9.70
C TYR A 355 15.58 26.96 8.51
N TYR A 356 16.08 26.51 7.37
CA TYR A 356 15.36 26.43 6.12
C TYR A 356 15.56 25.07 5.44
N ALA A 357 14.49 24.55 4.88
CA ALA A 357 14.52 23.43 3.95
C ALA A 357 14.88 23.94 2.56
N VAL A 358 15.95 23.41 1.99
CA VAL A 358 16.49 23.78 0.66
C VAL A 358 16.28 22.62 -0.30
N LEU A 359 15.62 22.92 -1.41
CA LEU A 359 15.40 21.98 -2.51
C LEU A 359 16.21 22.44 -3.74
N ARG A 360 16.78 21.50 -4.48
CA ARG A 360 17.57 21.78 -5.67
C ARG A 360 16.89 21.33 -6.94
N PHE A 361 16.97 22.15 -7.97
CA PHE A 361 16.42 21.88 -9.29
C PHE A 361 17.38 22.33 -10.41
N ASP A 362 17.16 21.83 -11.62
CA ASP A 362 17.90 22.26 -12.81
C ASP A 362 17.12 23.38 -13.50
N ALA A 363 17.56 24.63 -13.32
CA ALA A 363 16.90 25.81 -13.86
C ALA A 363 16.96 25.89 -15.40
N THR A 364 17.80 25.08 -16.06
CA THR A 364 17.89 25.03 -17.53
C THR A 364 16.78 24.17 -18.16
N LYS A 365 16.08 23.36 -17.34
CA LYS A 365 15.07 22.39 -17.77
C LYS A 365 13.71 22.72 -17.18
N THR A 366 13.00 23.64 -17.83
CA THR A 366 11.59 23.90 -17.49
C THR A 366 10.69 22.80 -18.05
N ILE A 367 9.60 22.52 -17.33
CA ILE A 367 8.58 21.55 -17.71
C ILE A 367 7.34 22.32 -18.15
N ALA A 368 6.79 21.97 -19.32
CA ALA A 368 5.50 22.50 -19.74
C ALA A 368 4.38 22.04 -18.80
N TYR A 369 3.55 22.95 -18.38
CA TYR A 369 2.39 22.68 -17.53
C TYR A 369 1.18 23.50 -18.01
N ASP A 370 -0.02 23.11 -17.56
CA ASP A 370 -1.25 23.80 -17.87
C ASP A 370 -1.28 25.18 -17.17
N GLN A 371 -1.31 26.25 -17.95
CA GLN A 371 -1.22 27.63 -17.44
C GLN A 371 -2.57 28.17 -16.88
N ASP A 372 -3.69 27.47 -17.10
CA ASP A 372 -5.01 27.85 -16.56
C ASP A 372 -5.17 27.62 -15.05
N ILE A 373 -4.11 27.18 -14.40
CA ILE A 373 -4.10 26.97 -12.96
C ILE A 373 -4.14 28.32 -12.24
N GLN A 374 -5.27 28.64 -11.61
CA GLN A 374 -5.39 29.80 -10.75
C GLN A 374 -4.46 29.66 -9.54
N LEU A 375 -3.26 30.23 -9.66
CA LEU A 375 -2.39 30.47 -8.52
C LEU A 375 -2.98 31.64 -7.73
N GLN A 376 -3.48 31.38 -6.51
CA GLN A 376 -4.06 32.42 -5.68
C GLN A 376 -3.07 33.56 -5.48
N GLN A 377 -3.32 34.69 -6.11
CA GLN A 377 -2.51 35.93 -6.07
C GLN A 377 -2.59 36.70 -4.73
N ARG A 378 -2.95 36.08 -3.62
CA ARG A 378 -3.01 36.84 -2.36
C ARG A 378 -1.65 36.82 -1.65
N ALA A 379 -1.02 37.99 -1.68
CA ALA A 379 0.29 38.37 -1.18
C ALA A 379 0.51 38.26 0.35
N TYR A 380 -0.36 37.61 1.11
CA TYR A 380 -0.28 37.59 2.58
C TYR A 380 -0.10 36.22 3.24
N THR A 381 0.09 35.17 2.50
CA THR A 381 0.47 33.88 3.07
C THR A 381 1.71 33.37 2.40
N ASN A 382 2.86 33.57 3.02
CA ASN A 382 4.12 32.88 2.73
C ASN A 382 4.01 31.37 3.03
N VAL A 383 2.90 30.75 2.64
CA VAL A 383 2.63 29.34 2.85
C VAL A 383 2.86 28.66 1.51
N ALA A 384 4.03 28.09 1.36
CA ALA A 384 4.25 27.14 0.29
C ALA A 384 3.17 26.06 0.37
N LYS A 385 2.55 25.70 -0.77
CA LYS A 385 1.53 24.68 -0.85
C LYS A 385 2.07 23.48 -1.61
N ILE A 386 1.82 22.30 -1.08
CA ILE A 386 2.13 21.06 -1.77
C ILE A 386 0.86 20.57 -2.48
N ARG A 387 0.94 20.33 -3.79
CA ARG A 387 -0.17 19.90 -4.64
C ARG A 387 0.26 18.69 -5.48
N PRO A 388 -0.67 17.83 -5.88
CA PRO A 388 -0.40 16.74 -6.81
C PRO A 388 0.18 17.24 -8.14
N LEU A 389 1.09 16.46 -8.75
CA LEU A 389 1.63 16.79 -10.08
C LEU A 389 0.54 16.77 -11.15
N SER A 390 -0.47 15.92 -11.01
CA SER A 390 -1.64 15.84 -11.89
C SER A 390 -2.43 17.14 -11.99
N ASP A 391 -2.33 18.02 -10.97
CA ASP A 391 -2.93 19.36 -11.02
C ASP A 391 -2.24 20.27 -12.05
N PHE A 392 -1.02 19.96 -12.49
CA PHE A 392 -0.19 20.82 -13.33
C PHE A 392 0.07 20.21 -14.71
N VAL A 393 0.15 18.90 -14.80
CA VAL A 393 0.46 18.20 -16.05
C VAL A 393 -0.67 17.22 -16.32
N GLY A 394 -1.42 17.44 -17.39
CA GLY A 394 -2.47 16.50 -17.80
C GLY A 394 -1.88 15.10 -17.95
N VAL A 395 -2.50 14.12 -17.31
CA VAL A 395 -2.15 12.71 -17.47
C VAL A 395 -2.53 12.31 -18.90
N LYS A 396 -1.55 12.32 -19.80
CA LYS A 396 -1.69 11.71 -21.14
C LYS A 396 -1.64 10.19 -21.03
#